data_f3576c0186c527dbc93a7261dedf5f88
#
_entry.id   f3576c0186c527dbc93a7261dedf5f88
#
_cell.length_a   1.000
_cell.length_b   1.000
_cell.length_c   1.000
_cell.angle_alpha   90.00
_cell.angle_beta   90.00
_cell.angle_gamma   90.00
#
_symmetry.space_group_name_H-M   'P 1'
#
loop_
_entity.id
_entity.type
_entity.pdbx_description
1 polymer ?
#
loop_
_entity_poly.entity_id
_entity_poly.type
_entity_poly.pdbx_seq_one_letter_code
_entity_poly.pdbx_strand_id
1 'polypeptide(L)'
;LARHLKERRKKSVMVVSADIYRPAAIRQLETLAEDVGVLFHPSSTDQDPVAIAEGAIDAARKKHIDVVILDTAGRLHVDEQMMGEIGRLQAAVKPVETLFVVDAMTGQDAANTAKAFNDALTLTGVVLTKTDGDARGGAALSVRHITGKPIKFMGVGEKTDALESFHPDRLASRILGMGDVLSLIEEAERNIDKKKADKLTQKIKKGKSFDLEDFRDQLQQMKNMGGIGGLMDKLPGMGQMAQAAQQQVNDKSMGQLEAIICSMTPKERRYPDVINNARKLRIAGGSGFFFFLVGKST
;
A
#
# COMPACT_ATOMS: atom_id res chain seq x y z
N LEU A 1 5.75 -1.58 7.84
CA LEU A 1 6.87 -0.67 8.12
C LEU A 1 8.18 -1.21 7.52
N ALA A 2 8.54 -2.47 7.74
CA ALA A 2 9.77 -3.08 7.19
C ALA A 2 9.86 -2.90 5.66
N ARG A 3 8.78 -3.22 4.94
CA ARG A 3 8.69 -2.99 3.49
C ARG A 3 8.90 -1.52 3.11
N HIS A 4 8.26 -0.60 3.82
CA HIS A 4 8.42 0.84 3.60
C HIS A 4 9.87 1.30 3.75
N LEU A 5 10.56 0.85 4.80
CA LEU A 5 11.96 1.16 5.04
C LEU A 5 12.88 0.58 3.96
N LYS A 6 12.65 -0.69 3.57
CA LYS A 6 13.42 -1.37 2.52
C LYS A 6 13.22 -0.71 1.16
N GLU A 7 11.98 -0.55 0.71
CA GLU A 7 11.68 -0.12 -0.65
C GLU A 7 11.85 1.39 -0.85
N ARG A 8 11.36 2.21 0.11
CA ARG A 8 11.37 3.68 -0.03
C ARG A 8 12.59 4.34 0.58
N ARG A 9 13.13 3.79 1.67
CA ARG A 9 14.29 4.37 2.36
C ARG A 9 15.61 3.64 2.03
N LYS A 10 15.53 2.53 1.27
CA LYS A 10 16.68 1.72 0.88
C LYS A 10 17.52 1.24 2.08
N LYS A 11 16.85 0.95 3.20
CA LYS A 11 17.47 0.47 4.42
C LYS A 11 17.46 -1.06 4.47
N SER A 12 18.54 -1.64 5.01
CA SER A 12 18.54 -3.02 5.43
C SER A 12 17.77 -3.15 6.75
N VAL A 13 16.87 -4.12 6.83
CA VAL A 13 15.94 -4.26 7.95
C VAL A 13 15.99 -5.69 8.49
N MET A 14 16.01 -5.81 9.82
CA MET A 14 15.80 -7.04 10.55
C MET A 14 14.55 -6.89 11.40
N VAL A 15 13.71 -7.92 11.45
CA VAL A 15 12.54 -7.99 12.33
C VAL A 15 12.73 -9.11 13.35
N VAL A 16 12.21 -8.92 14.55
CA VAL A 16 12.25 -9.90 15.63
C VAL A 16 10.96 -9.79 16.45
N SER A 17 10.41 -10.92 16.87
CA SER A 17 9.26 -10.94 17.80
C SER A 17 9.74 -11.20 19.22
N ALA A 18 9.36 -10.30 20.14
CA ALA A 18 9.45 -10.47 21.57
C ALA A 18 8.09 -10.88 22.20
N ASP A 19 7.09 -11.20 21.37
CA ASP A 19 5.81 -11.76 21.82
C ASP A 19 5.96 -13.25 22.13
N ILE A 20 6.43 -13.56 23.32
CA ILE A 20 6.62 -14.93 23.78
C ILE A 20 5.32 -15.65 24.18
N TYR A 21 4.20 -14.93 24.26
CA TYR A 21 2.92 -15.45 24.69
C TYR A 21 2.12 -16.09 23.54
N ARG A 22 2.46 -15.73 22.29
CA ARG A 22 1.76 -16.22 21.10
C ARG A 22 2.71 -16.85 20.09
N PRO A 23 2.93 -18.17 20.17
CA PRO A 23 3.83 -18.86 19.21
C PRO A 23 3.45 -18.66 17.74
N ALA A 24 2.15 -18.48 17.48
CA ALA A 24 1.66 -18.21 16.13
C ALA A 24 2.11 -16.83 15.61
N ALA A 25 2.24 -15.81 16.48
CA ALA A 25 2.70 -14.47 16.09
C ALA A 25 4.16 -14.49 15.64
N ILE A 26 5.03 -15.27 16.30
CA ILE A 26 6.43 -15.44 15.89
C ILE A 26 6.51 -16.00 14.47
N ARG A 27 5.79 -17.09 14.19
CA ARG A 27 5.75 -17.71 12.85
C ARG A 27 5.13 -16.81 11.80
N GLN A 28 4.10 -16.06 12.17
CA GLN A 28 3.48 -15.09 11.28
C GLN A 28 4.46 -13.98 10.88
N LEU A 29 5.22 -13.45 11.83
CA LEU A 29 6.23 -12.42 11.56
C LEU A 29 7.37 -12.97 10.69
N GLU A 30 7.79 -14.21 10.90
CA GLU A 30 8.79 -14.91 10.07
C GLU A 30 8.32 -15.01 8.62
N THR A 31 7.10 -15.53 8.38
CA THR A 31 6.51 -15.61 7.03
C THR A 31 6.42 -14.24 6.36
N LEU A 32 5.98 -13.21 7.09
CA LEU A 32 5.91 -11.85 6.56
C LEU A 32 7.29 -11.27 6.27
N ALA A 33 8.31 -11.62 7.04
CA ALA A 33 9.68 -11.20 6.78
C ALA A 33 10.22 -11.81 5.48
N GLU A 34 9.93 -13.08 5.22
CA GLU A 34 10.25 -13.78 3.98
C GLU A 34 9.55 -13.13 2.78
N ASP A 35 8.24 -12.91 2.87
CA ASP A 35 7.43 -12.28 1.82
C ASP A 35 7.94 -10.89 1.43
N VAL A 36 8.35 -10.10 2.42
CA VAL A 36 8.92 -8.76 2.21
C VAL A 36 10.40 -8.84 1.82
N GLY A 37 11.06 -9.97 2.07
CA GLY A 37 12.49 -10.19 1.85
C GLY A 37 13.35 -9.34 2.79
N VAL A 38 13.01 -9.30 4.07
CA VAL A 38 13.83 -8.72 5.16
C VAL A 38 14.35 -9.85 6.06
N LEU A 39 15.36 -9.57 6.88
CA LEU A 39 15.90 -10.57 7.79
C LEU A 39 14.95 -10.78 8.97
N PHE A 40 14.76 -12.03 9.34
CA PHE A 40 14.11 -12.44 10.58
C PHE A 40 15.17 -12.91 11.59
N HIS A 41 15.06 -12.45 12.84
CA HIS A 41 15.87 -12.98 13.94
C HIS A 41 15.02 -14.02 14.69
N PRO A 42 15.48 -15.28 14.77
CA PRO A 42 14.72 -16.34 15.45
C PRO A 42 14.52 -16.02 16.93
N SER A 43 13.32 -16.29 17.43
CA SER A 43 12.97 -16.19 18.84
C SER A 43 12.05 -17.35 19.22
N SER A 44 11.96 -17.66 20.51
CA SER A 44 11.12 -18.71 21.04
C SER A 44 10.42 -18.29 22.33
N THR A 45 9.36 -18.98 22.68
CA THR A 45 8.48 -18.64 23.81
C THR A 45 9.10 -18.91 25.20
N ASP A 46 10.20 -19.63 25.24
CA ASP A 46 10.96 -19.96 26.47
C ASP A 46 12.07 -18.95 26.79
N GLN A 47 12.26 -17.97 25.93
CA GLN A 47 13.27 -16.92 26.11
C GLN A 47 12.72 -15.70 26.82
N ASP A 48 13.60 -14.94 27.48
CA ASP A 48 13.23 -13.64 28.01
C ASP A 48 13.15 -12.59 26.89
N PRO A 49 12.10 -11.76 26.85
CA PRO A 49 11.93 -10.71 25.81
C PRO A 49 13.11 -9.76 25.67
N VAL A 50 13.76 -9.41 26.81
CA VAL A 50 14.93 -8.52 26.80
C VAL A 50 16.12 -9.23 26.14
N ALA A 51 16.37 -10.50 26.49
CA ALA A 51 17.44 -11.29 25.89
C ALA A 51 17.24 -11.47 24.37
N ILE A 52 16.00 -11.71 23.92
CA ILE A 52 15.66 -11.76 22.48
C ILE A 52 16.05 -10.45 21.80
N ALA A 53 15.66 -9.32 22.37
CA ALA A 53 15.92 -8.01 21.77
C ALA A 53 17.41 -7.67 21.71
N GLU A 54 18.15 -7.91 22.79
CA GLU A 54 19.61 -7.71 22.84
C GLU A 54 20.32 -8.62 21.83
N GLY A 55 19.94 -9.90 21.76
CA GLY A 55 20.47 -10.84 20.77
C GLY A 55 20.22 -10.42 19.33
N ALA A 56 19.03 -9.89 19.04
CA ALA A 56 18.69 -9.37 17.71
C ALA A 56 19.54 -8.12 17.36
N ILE A 57 19.74 -7.22 18.30
CA ILE A 57 20.58 -6.02 18.11
C ILE A 57 22.02 -6.41 17.84
N ASP A 58 22.58 -7.37 18.60
CA ASP A 58 23.93 -7.84 18.40
C ASP A 58 24.11 -8.57 17.06
N ALA A 59 23.12 -9.36 16.66
CA ALA A 59 23.09 -10.00 15.33
C ALA A 59 23.03 -8.96 14.21
N ALA A 60 22.21 -7.91 14.39
CA ALA A 60 22.08 -6.82 13.43
C ALA A 60 23.39 -6.04 13.27
N ARG A 61 24.08 -5.73 14.38
CA ARG A 61 25.40 -5.07 14.36
C ARG A 61 26.43 -5.89 13.60
N LYS A 62 26.50 -7.19 13.85
CA LYS A 62 27.41 -8.12 13.16
C LYS A 62 27.13 -8.21 11.65
N LYS A 63 25.87 -8.07 11.26
CA LYS A 63 25.44 -8.13 9.86
C LYS A 63 25.34 -6.75 9.18
N HIS A 64 25.72 -5.68 9.88
CA HIS A 64 25.62 -4.30 9.38
C HIS A 64 24.19 -3.92 8.92
N ILE A 65 23.18 -4.30 9.71
CA ILE A 65 21.78 -3.98 9.44
C ILE A 65 21.47 -2.57 9.96
N ASP A 66 20.85 -1.75 9.11
CA ASP A 66 20.53 -0.35 9.43
C ASP A 66 19.42 -0.21 10.50
N VAL A 67 18.41 -1.09 10.47
CA VAL A 67 17.22 -0.96 11.32
C VAL A 67 16.80 -2.32 11.86
N VAL A 68 16.56 -2.40 13.17
CA VAL A 68 15.88 -3.53 13.83
C VAL A 68 14.48 -3.08 14.22
N ILE A 69 13.47 -3.87 13.84
CA ILE A 69 12.09 -3.68 14.27
C ILE A 69 11.77 -4.78 15.26
N LEU A 70 11.48 -4.38 16.49
CA LEU A 70 11.08 -5.26 17.58
C LEU A 70 9.56 -5.25 17.70
N ASP A 71 8.94 -6.41 17.45
CA ASP A 71 7.51 -6.63 17.64
C ASP A 71 7.27 -7.12 19.06
N THR A 72 6.40 -6.43 19.81
CA THR A 72 6.12 -6.75 21.22
C THR A 72 4.73 -7.33 21.39
N ALA A 73 4.51 -8.01 22.50
CA ALA A 73 3.19 -8.50 22.85
C ALA A 73 2.16 -7.36 22.90
N GLY A 74 0.98 -7.60 22.29
CA GLY A 74 -0.17 -6.71 22.35
C GLY A 74 -1.35 -7.48 22.95
N ARG A 75 -2.00 -6.93 23.96
CA ARG A 75 -3.21 -7.48 24.57
C ARG A 75 -4.35 -6.49 24.50
N LEU A 76 -5.59 -7.00 24.52
CA LEU A 76 -6.79 -6.16 24.48
C LEU A 76 -6.97 -5.31 25.73
N HIS A 77 -6.40 -5.76 26.86
CA HIS A 77 -6.44 -5.02 28.12
C HIS A 77 -5.03 -4.66 28.55
N VAL A 78 -4.86 -3.42 28.99
CA VAL A 78 -3.63 -2.93 29.58
C VAL A 78 -3.51 -3.51 30.97
N ASP A 79 -2.56 -4.42 31.18
CA ASP A 79 -2.25 -4.95 32.51
C ASP A 79 -0.87 -4.47 32.97
N GLU A 80 -0.70 -4.37 34.29
CA GLU A 80 0.53 -3.85 34.92
C GLU A 80 1.76 -4.71 34.59
N GLN A 81 1.57 -6.03 34.47
CA GLN A 81 2.66 -6.95 34.17
C GLN A 81 3.20 -6.73 32.77
N MET A 82 2.32 -6.62 31.78
CA MET A 82 2.69 -6.33 30.38
C MET A 82 3.38 -4.96 30.28
N MET A 83 2.82 -3.94 30.93
CA MET A 83 3.40 -2.60 30.93
C MET A 83 4.79 -2.58 31.57
N GLY A 84 4.98 -3.32 32.65
CA GLY A 84 6.28 -3.50 33.29
C GLY A 84 7.30 -4.21 32.39
N GLU A 85 6.87 -5.23 31.63
CA GLU A 85 7.71 -5.97 30.69
C GLU A 85 8.16 -5.05 29.54
N ILE A 86 7.21 -4.34 28.90
CA ILE A 86 7.53 -3.42 27.81
C ILE A 86 8.43 -2.28 28.29
N GLY A 87 8.19 -1.78 29.53
CA GLY A 87 9.04 -0.77 30.13
C GLY A 87 10.48 -1.24 30.35
N ARG A 88 10.67 -2.48 30.85
CA ARG A 88 12.01 -3.09 30.97
C ARG A 88 12.69 -3.24 29.61
N LEU A 89 11.93 -3.70 28.62
CA LEU A 89 12.40 -3.85 27.25
C LEU A 89 12.84 -2.49 26.66
N GLN A 90 12.03 -1.45 26.81
CA GLN A 90 12.36 -0.09 26.38
C GLN A 90 13.63 0.44 27.05
N ALA A 91 13.75 0.23 28.36
CA ALA A 91 14.90 0.68 29.14
C ALA A 91 16.21 -0.03 28.71
N ALA A 92 16.16 -1.34 28.40
CA ALA A 92 17.29 -2.13 27.95
C ALA A 92 17.72 -1.75 26.53
N VAL A 93 16.78 -1.68 25.60
CA VAL A 93 17.05 -1.47 24.17
C VAL A 93 17.29 -0.01 23.82
N LYS A 94 16.67 0.93 24.55
CA LYS A 94 16.72 2.38 24.29
C LYS A 94 16.42 2.70 22.82
N PRO A 95 15.24 2.32 22.31
CA PRO A 95 14.92 2.48 20.91
C PRO A 95 14.87 3.94 20.50
N VAL A 96 15.27 4.24 19.26
CA VAL A 96 15.13 5.58 18.66
C VAL A 96 13.66 5.94 18.50
N GLU A 97 12.82 4.93 18.19
CA GLU A 97 11.38 5.07 17.97
C GLU A 97 10.63 4.01 18.77
N THR A 98 9.65 4.47 19.55
CA THR A 98 8.63 3.63 20.19
C THR A 98 7.28 4.02 19.59
N LEU A 99 6.75 3.17 18.72
CA LEU A 99 5.52 3.40 17.98
C LEU A 99 4.36 2.66 18.64
N PHE A 100 3.33 3.39 19.01
CA PHE A 100 2.08 2.82 19.47
C PHE A 100 1.19 2.53 18.25
N VAL A 101 0.78 1.26 18.08
CA VAL A 101 -0.08 0.82 16.99
C VAL A 101 -1.51 0.66 17.53
N VAL A 102 -2.46 1.36 16.92
CA VAL A 102 -3.85 1.38 17.36
C VAL A 102 -4.82 1.27 16.20
N ASP A 103 -5.92 0.55 16.44
CA ASP A 103 -7.00 0.37 15.48
C ASP A 103 -7.93 1.60 15.50
N ALA A 104 -8.06 2.28 14.35
CA ALA A 104 -8.91 3.47 14.21
C ALA A 104 -10.41 3.18 14.42
N MET A 105 -10.82 1.91 14.25
CA MET A 105 -12.23 1.50 14.39
C MET A 105 -12.67 1.31 15.85
N THR A 106 -11.74 1.27 16.81
CA THR A 106 -12.07 1.04 18.23
C THR A 106 -12.58 2.30 18.96
N GLY A 107 -12.64 3.43 18.28
CA GLY A 107 -13.26 4.66 18.81
C GLY A 107 -12.63 5.15 20.12
N GLN A 108 -13.44 5.31 21.16
CA GLN A 108 -12.97 5.85 22.46
C GLN A 108 -11.98 4.91 23.18
N ASP A 109 -12.06 3.60 22.96
CA ASP A 109 -11.13 2.63 23.56
C ASP A 109 -9.71 2.79 23.01
N ALA A 110 -9.57 3.19 21.74
CA ALA A 110 -8.28 3.58 21.17
C ALA A 110 -7.63 4.71 21.97
N ALA A 111 -8.42 5.70 22.33
CA ALA A 111 -7.97 6.88 23.07
C ALA A 111 -7.56 6.54 24.51
N ASN A 112 -8.34 5.73 25.20
CA ASN A 112 -8.06 5.27 26.56
C ASN A 112 -6.80 4.40 26.61
N THR A 113 -6.66 3.46 25.68
CA THR A 113 -5.49 2.61 25.57
C THR A 113 -4.24 3.44 25.25
N ALA A 114 -4.35 4.38 24.29
CA ALA A 114 -3.26 5.29 23.93
C ALA A 114 -2.79 6.11 25.13
N LYS A 115 -3.71 6.57 25.99
CA LYS A 115 -3.37 7.29 27.20
C LYS A 115 -2.56 6.43 28.16
N ALA A 116 -3.03 5.22 28.46
CA ALA A 116 -2.35 4.31 29.38
C ALA A 116 -0.91 3.97 28.90
N PHE A 117 -0.74 3.71 27.61
CA PHE A 117 0.58 3.47 27.03
C PHE A 117 1.48 4.73 27.06
N ASN A 118 0.91 5.92 26.81
CA ASN A 118 1.68 7.16 26.84
C ASN A 118 2.11 7.56 28.26
N ASP A 119 1.30 7.22 29.28
CA ASP A 119 1.61 7.49 30.67
C ASP A 119 2.71 6.54 31.20
N ALA A 120 2.77 5.31 30.70
CA ALA A 120 3.72 4.28 31.15
C ALA A 120 5.01 4.21 30.31
N LEU A 121 4.99 4.62 29.07
CA LEU A 121 6.10 4.48 28.12
C LEU A 121 6.44 5.80 27.44
N THR A 122 7.71 5.96 27.09
CA THR A 122 8.14 7.10 26.26
C THR A 122 7.81 6.82 24.80
N LEU A 123 6.55 7.13 24.38
CA LEU A 123 6.14 7.02 23.00
C LEU A 123 6.76 8.14 22.15
N THR A 124 7.15 7.82 20.91
CA THR A 124 7.68 8.80 19.95
C THR A 124 6.72 9.04 18.78
N GLY A 125 5.73 8.18 18.60
CA GLY A 125 4.74 8.33 17.55
C GLY A 125 3.67 7.26 17.61
N VAL A 126 2.66 7.44 16.76
CA VAL A 126 1.50 6.56 16.64
C VAL A 126 1.36 6.07 15.21
N VAL A 127 0.92 4.82 15.04
CA VAL A 127 0.48 4.24 13.78
C VAL A 127 -1.00 3.92 13.92
N LEU A 128 -1.83 4.49 13.06
CA LEU A 128 -3.25 4.18 12.98
C LEU A 128 -3.47 3.07 11.96
N THR A 129 -4.17 2.00 12.32
CA THR A 129 -4.55 0.91 11.41
C THR A 129 -6.04 0.97 11.09
N LYS A 130 -6.46 0.27 10.02
CA LYS A 130 -7.85 0.20 9.54
C LYS A 130 -8.48 1.56 9.26
N THR A 131 -7.68 2.51 8.78
CA THR A 131 -8.15 3.87 8.48
C THR A 131 -9.01 3.94 7.22
N ASP A 132 -9.03 2.89 6.41
CA ASP A 132 -9.97 2.65 5.33
C ASP A 132 -11.44 2.54 5.81
N GLY A 133 -11.66 2.07 7.04
CA GLY A 133 -12.96 2.04 7.71
C GLY A 133 -13.34 3.33 8.47
N ASP A 134 -12.37 4.19 8.78
CA ASP A 134 -12.60 5.46 9.50
C ASP A 134 -12.82 6.62 8.54
N ALA A 135 -14.04 6.70 7.97
CA ALA A 135 -14.40 7.72 6.99
C ALA A 135 -14.27 9.17 7.49
N ARG A 136 -14.28 9.39 8.82
CA ARG A 136 -14.29 10.73 9.44
C ARG A 136 -12.97 11.12 10.10
N GLY A 137 -12.00 10.20 10.24
CA GLY A 137 -10.71 10.47 10.86
C GLY A 137 -10.76 10.85 12.34
N GLY A 138 -11.86 10.52 13.04
CA GLY A 138 -12.07 10.90 14.44
C GLY A 138 -11.06 10.29 15.39
N ALA A 139 -10.66 9.05 15.15
CA ALA A 139 -9.64 8.36 15.94
C ALA A 139 -8.29 9.11 15.93
N ALA A 140 -7.90 9.63 14.76
CA ALA A 140 -6.65 10.38 14.62
C ALA A 140 -6.63 11.65 15.52
N LEU A 141 -7.73 12.40 15.52
CA LEU A 141 -7.86 13.61 16.35
C LEU A 141 -7.81 13.26 17.83
N SER A 142 -8.58 12.25 18.27
CA SER A 142 -8.65 11.82 19.68
C SER A 142 -7.30 11.31 20.18
N VAL A 143 -6.65 10.41 19.45
CA VAL A 143 -5.34 9.86 19.81
C VAL A 143 -4.27 10.94 19.83
N ARG A 144 -4.23 11.83 18.86
CA ARG A 144 -3.29 12.95 18.82
C ARG A 144 -3.50 13.90 20.00
N HIS A 145 -4.75 14.22 20.32
CA HIS A 145 -5.09 15.12 21.45
C HIS A 145 -4.65 14.51 22.79
N ILE A 146 -4.94 13.24 23.03
CA ILE A 146 -4.68 12.56 24.29
C ILE A 146 -3.19 12.27 24.49
N THR A 147 -2.51 11.77 23.47
CA THR A 147 -1.08 11.40 23.60
C THR A 147 -0.13 12.58 23.42
N GLY A 148 -0.54 13.61 22.71
CA GLY A 148 0.36 14.69 22.26
C GLY A 148 1.42 14.23 21.26
N LYS A 149 1.42 12.93 20.86
CA LYS A 149 2.43 12.35 19.98
C LYS A 149 2.03 12.44 18.51
N PRO A 150 2.99 12.60 17.58
CA PRO A 150 2.68 12.67 16.17
C PRO A 150 2.17 11.31 15.66
N ILE A 151 1.15 11.32 14.82
CA ILE A 151 0.82 10.18 13.99
C ILE A 151 1.85 10.13 12.87
N LYS A 152 2.52 8.98 12.68
CA LYS A 152 3.58 8.84 11.68
C LYS A 152 3.12 8.08 10.45
N PHE A 153 2.27 7.07 10.64
CA PHE A 153 1.79 6.21 9.57
C PHE A 153 0.31 5.89 9.73
N MET A 154 -0.31 5.55 8.59
CA MET A 154 -1.67 5.04 8.50
C MET A 154 -1.67 3.72 7.73
N GLY A 155 -2.36 2.70 8.26
CA GLY A 155 -2.66 1.46 7.57
C GLY A 155 -4.01 1.60 6.89
N VAL A 156 -4.01 1.57 5.56
CA VAL A 156 -5.19 1.77 4.70
C VAL A 156 -5.68 0.47 4.06
N GLY A 157 -5.28 -0.66 4.60
CA GLY A 157 -5.66 -1.99 4.11
C GLY A 157 -4.84 -3.09 4.77
N GLU A 158 -5.09 -4.34 4.37
CA GLU A 158 -4.50 -5.55 4.99
C GLU A 158 -3.12 -5.93 4.43
N LYS A 159 -2.78 -5.48 3.23
CA LYS A 159 -1.54 -5.85 2.56
C LYS A 159 -0.33 -5.09 3.11
N THR A 160 0.85 -5.68 2.97
CA THR A 160 2.12 -5.08 3.43
C THR A 160 2.50 -3.77 2.73
N ASP A 161 1.91 -3.46 1.58
CA ASP A 161 2.08 -2.22 0.83
C ASP A 161 1.08 -1.12 1.22
N ALA A 162 0.02 -1.47 1.96
CA ALA A 162 -1.03 -0.57 2.42
C ALA A 162 -0.64 0.25 3.66
N LEU A 163 0.64 0.63 3.80
CA LEU A 163 1.13 1.54 4.83
C LEU A 163 1.52 2.87 4.19
N GLU A 164 0.88 3.95 4.62
CA GLU A 164 1.13 5.30 4.14
C GLU A 164 1.72 6.19 5.24
N SER A 165 2.55 7.15 4.85
CA SER A 165 2.98 8.22 5.75
C SER A 165 1.78 9.10 6.09
N PHE A 166 1.70 9.56 7.34
CA PHE A 166 0.62 10.44 7.76
C PHE A 166 0.83 11.86 7.22
N HIS A 167 -0.20 12.38 6.57
CA HIS A 167 -0.24 13.76 6.08
C HIS A 167 -1.43 14.50 6.72
N PRO A 168 -1.20 15.38 7.71
CA PRO A 168 -2.28 16.04 8.44
C PRO A 168 -3.21 16.85 7.55
N ASP A 169 -2.67 17.53 6.53
CA ASP A 169 -3.46 18.35 5.60
C ASP A 169 -4.46 17.51 4.80
N ARG A 170 -4.08 16.29 4.40
CA ARG A 170 -4.96 15.35 3.69
C ARG A 170 -6.08 14.85 4.58
N LEU A 171 -5.74 14.50 5.83
CA LEU A 171 -6.75 14.09 6.80
C LEU A 171 -7.73 15.23 7.08
N ALA A 172 -7.24 16.44 7.30
CA ALA A 172 -8.07 17.63 7.51
C ALA A 172 -9.00 17.88 6.31
N SER A 173 -8.50 17.82 5.08
CA SER A 173 -9.30 17.96 3.85
C SER A 173 -10.38 16.87 3.74
N ARG A 174 -10.06 15.62 4.12
CA ARG A 174 -11.02 14.51 4.16
C ARG A 174 -12.13 14.76 5.19
N ILE A 175 -11.77 15.19 6.40
CA ILE A 175 -12.72 15.51 7.48
C ILE A 175 -13.68 16.64 7.05
N LEU A 176 -13.16 17.65 6.34
CA LEU A 176 -13.91 18.79 5.84
C LEU A 176 -14.71 18.48 4.56
N GLY A 177 -14.64 17.26 4.04
CA GLY A 177 -15.34 16.87 2.81
C GLY A 177 -14.77 17.51 1.53
N MET A 178 -13.58 18.07 1.58
CA MET A 178 -12.92 18.73 0.44
C MET A 178 -12.28 17.72 -0.55
N GLY A 179 -12.32 16.42 -0.26
CA GLY A 179 -11.67 15.38 -1.06
C GLY A 179 -10.14 15.35 -0.90
N ASP A 180 -9.53 14.27 -1.35
CA ASP A 180 -8.06 14.09 -1.29
C ASP A 180 -7.44 14.20 -2.70
N VAL A 181 -7.46 15.40 -3.26
CA VAL A 181 -6.92 15.68 -4.61
C VAL A 181 -5.41 15.45 -4.68
N LEU A 182 -4.68 15.70 -3.59
CA LEU A 182 -3.23 15.51 -3.53
C LEU A 182 -2.85 14.03 -3.59
N SER A 183 -3.57 13.15 -2.91
CA SER A 183 -3.36 11.70 -3.01
C SER A 183 -3.59 11.18 -4.42
N LEU A 184 -4.60 11.71 -5.13
CA LEU A 184 -4.84 11.38 -6.54
C LEU A 184 -3.67 11.78 -7.44
N ILE A 185 -3.13 12.96 -7.25
CA ILE A 185 -1.98 13.44 -8.03
C ILE A 185 -0.74 12.57 -7.77
N GLU A 186 -0.43 12.26 -6.51
CA GLU A 186 0.72 11.41 -6.17
C GLU A 186 0.56 9.95 -6.63
N GLU A 187 -0.64 9.40 -6.56
CA GLU A 187 -0.91 8.06 -7.07
C GLU A 187 -0.79 8.02 -8.60
N ALA A 188 -1.28 9.05 -9.28
CA ALA A 188 -1.08 9.21 -10.71
C ALA A 188 0.42 9.32 -11.05
N GLU A 189 1.18 10.12 -10.32
CA GLU A 189 2.64 10.25 -10.52
C GLU A 189 3.42 8.96 -10.24
N ARG A 190 2.99 8.14 -9.27
CA ARG A 190 3.60 6.84 -8.97
C ARG A 190 3.33 5.79 -10.05
N ASN A 191 2.13 5.81 -10.61
CA ASN A 191 1.67 4.82 -11.58
C ASN A 191 2.01 5.20 -13.03
N ILE A 192 2.42 6.45 -13.28
CA ILE A 192 2.91 6.87 -14.60
C ILE A 192 4.32 6.33 -14.79
N ASP A 193 4.46 5.38 -15.70
CA ASP A 193 5.77 4.97 -16.22
C ASP A 193 6.37 6.15 -17.00
N LYS A 194 7.22 6.93 -16.33
CA LYS A 194 7.87 8.12 -16.89
C LYS A 194 8.53 7.84 -18.24
N LYS A 195 9.12 6.63 -18.41
CA LYS A 195 9.74 6.22 -19.67
C LYS A 195 8.73 6.08 -20.82
N LYS A 196 7.50 5.62 -20.51
CA LYS A 196 6.43 5.49 -21.51
C LYS A 196 5.80 6.84 -21.83
N ALA A 197 5.60 7.69 -20.84
CA ALA A 197 5.11 9.08 -21.03
C ALA A 197 6.10 9.92 -21.87
N ASP A 198 7.40 9.82 -21.59
CA ASP A 198 8.44 10.52 -22.37
C ASP A 198 8.51 10.01 -23.82
N LYS A 199 8.35 8.72 -24.05
CA LYS A 199 8.29 8.15 -25.41
C LYS A 199 7.09 8.66 -26.20
N LEU A 200 5.92 8.77 -25.55
CA LEU A 200 4.71 9.29 -26.18
C LEU A 200 4.89 10.79 -26.55
N THR A 201 5.42 11.58 -25.62
CA THR A 201 5.71 12.98 -25.83
C THR A 201 6.73 13.21 -26.96
N GLN A 202 7.77 12.36 -27.04
CA GLN A 202 8.74 12.40 -28.13
C GLN A 202 8.15 11.98 -29.48
N LYS A 203 7.22 11.00 -29.51
CA LYS A 203 6.50 10.60 -30.72
C LYS A 203 5.63 11.75 -31.24
N ILE A 204 4.87 12.41 -30.37
CA ILE A 204 4.01 13.55 -30.71
C ILE A 204 4.87 14.72 -31.24
N LYS A 205 5.97 15.05 -30.57
CA LYS A 205 6.91 16.10 -31.02
C LYS A 205 7.55 15.81 -32.38
N LYS A 206 7.73 14.52 -32.73
CA LYS A 206 8.27 14.07 -34.01
C LYS A 206 7.22 13.89 -35.11
N GLY A 207 5.96 14.30 -34.87
CA GLY A 207 4.87 14.21 -35.84
C GLY A 207 4.48 12.78 -36.22
N LYS A 208 4.80 11.75 -35.38
CA LYS A 208 4.38 10.37 -35.60
C LYS A 208 2.96 10.16 -35.07
N SER A 209 2.11 9.51 -35.86
CA SER A 209 0.75 9.18 -35.48
C SER A 209 0.69 8.21 -34.30
N PHE A 210 -0.32 8.37 -33.47
CA PHE A 210 -0.67 7.46 -32.38
C PHE A 210 -1.06 6.08 -32.95
N ASP A 211 -0.40 5.01 -32.52
CA ASP A 211 -0.61 3.66 -33.03
C ASP A 211 -1.30 2.74 -31.98
N LEU A 212 -1.70 1.51 -32.38
CA LEU A 212 -2.37 0.57 -31.47
C LEU A 212 -1.45 0.03 -30.36
N GLU A 213 -0.13 0.13 -30.52
CA GLU A 213 0.82 -0.19 -29.46
C GLU A 213 0.76 0.87 -28.32
N ASP A 214 0.69 2.14 -28.72
CA ASP A 214 0.52 3.26 -27.78
C ASP A 214 -0.83 3.17 -27.06
N PHE A 215 -1.89 2.78 -27.78
CA PHE A 215 -3.21 2.58 -27.21
C PHE A 215 -3.25 1.42 -26.21
N ARG A 216 -2.60 0.28 -26.51
CA ARG A 216 -2.47 -0.83 -25.57
C ARG A 216 -1.76 -0.39 -24.28
N ASP A 217 -0.64 0.33 -24.42
CA ASP A 217 0.13 0.80 -23.29
C ASP A 217 -0.68 1.76 -22.42
N GLN A 218 -1.55 2.56 -23.00
CA GLN A 218 -2.48 3.46 -22.30
C GLN A 218 -3.58 2.69 -21.57
N LEU A 219 -4.15 1.65 -22.18
CA LEU A 219 -5.12 0.75 -21.53
C LEU A 219 -4.52 0.04 -20.30
N GLN A 220 -3.28 -0.43 -20.43
CA GLN A 220 -2.57 -1.07 -19.30
C GLN A 220 -2.28 -0.08 -18.17
N GLN A 221 -1.91 1.17 -18.47
CA GLN A 221 -1.74 2.21 -17.46
C GLN A 221 -3.05 2.50 -16.72
N MET A 222 -4.17 2.65 -17.44
CA MET A 222 -5.48 2.85 -16.83
C MET A 222 -5.88 1.69 -15.92
N LYS A 223 -5.59 0.45 -16.32
CA LYS A 223 -5.86 -0.75 -15.52
C LYS A 223 -5.03 -0.79 -14.22
N ASN A 224 -3.75 -0.41 -14.31
CA ASN A 224 -2.84 -0.34 -13.17
C ASN A 224 -3.20 0.79 -12.19
N MET A 225 -3.92 1.83 -12.65
CA MET A 225 -4.45 2.92 -11.82
C MET A 225 -5.80 2.58 -11.15
N GLY A 226 -6.21 1.31 -11.18
CA GLY A 226 -7.47 0.86 -10.56
C GLY A 226 -8.68 0.90 -11.48
N GLY A 227 -8.49 1.04 -12.80
CA GLY A 227 -9.56 1.16 -13.77
C GLY A 227 -10.32 2.50 -13.68
N ILE A 228 -11.40 2.62 -14.45
CA ILE A 228 -12.26 3.83 -14.42
C ILE A 228 -12.97 3.95 -13.06
N GLY A 229 -13.36 2.83 -12.44
CA GLY A 229 -14.00 2.81 -11.14
C GLY A 229 -13.13 3.39 -10.04
N GLY A 230 -11.88 2.97 -9.93
CA GLY A 230 -10.95 3.48 -8.92
C GLY A 230 -10.59 4.97 -9.07
N LEU A 231 -10.66 5.49 -10.30
CA LEU A 231 -10.44 6.93 -10.56
C LEU A 231 -11.68 7.77 -10.16
N MET A 232 -12.86 7.25 -10.41
CA MET A 232 -14.13 7.95 -10.15
C MET A 232 -14.51 7.96 -8.66
N ASP A 233 -14.20 6.92 -7.90
CA ASP A 233 -14.45 6.87 -6.45
C ASP A 233 -13.66 7.92 -5.65
N LYS A 234 -12.58 8.44 -6.25
CA LYS A 234 -11.70 9.42 -5.61
C LYS A 234 -12.01 10.87 -5.96
N LEU A 235 -12.92 11.12 -6.93
CA LEU A 235 -13.31 12.47 -7.33
C LEU A 235 -14.47 12.98 -6.47
N PRO A 236 -14.32 14.11 -5.76
CA PRO A 236 -15.37 14.66 -4.92
C PRO A 236 -16.58 15.11 -5.76
N GLY A 237 -17.78 14.70 -5.36
CA GLY A 237 -19.04 15.12 -5.99
C GLY A 237 -19.53 14.30 -7.19
N MET A 238 -18.79 13.28 -7.65
CA MET A 238 -19.17 12.50 -8.84
C MET A 238 -19.78 11.12 -8.55
N GLY A 239 -20.08 10.78 -7.31
CA GLY A 239 -20.57 9.44 -6.92
C GLY A 239 -21.84 8.97 -7.65
N GLN A 240 -22.77 9.87 -8.00
CA GLN A 240 -23.96 9.52 -8.80
C GLN A 240 -23.65 9.37 -10.30
N MET A 241 -22.69 10.14 -10.84
CA MET A 241 -22.23 10.00 -12.23
C MET A 241 -21.34 8.75 -12.41
N ALA A 242 -20.61 8.35 -11.38
CA ALA A 242 -19.79 7.13 -11.38
C ALA A 242 -20.65 5.87 -11.59
N GLN A 243 -21.82 5.77 -10.96
CA GLN A 243 -22.75 4.65 -11.16
C GLN A 243 -23.33 4.60 -12.58
N ALA A 244 -23.60 5.73 -13.20
CA ALA A 244 -24.10 5.78 -14.58
C ALA A 244 -23.00 5.43 -15.62
N ALA A 245 -21.75 5.84 -15.37
CA ALA A 245 -20.62 5.53 -16.24
C ALA A 245 -20.17 4.06 -16.12
N GLN A 246 -20.25 3.45 -14.94
CA GLN A 246 -19.97 2.02 -14.72
C GLN A 246 -20.92 1.11 -15.53
N GLN A 247 -22.15 1.55 -15.80
CA GLN A 247 -23.09 0.78 -16.64
C GLN A 247 -22.72 0.82 -18.14
N GLN A 248 -22.03 1.85 -18.61
CA GLN A 248 -21.69 2.01 -20.02
C GLN A 248 -20.27 1.57 -20.40
N VAL A 249 -19.31 1.65 -19.50
CA VAL A 249 -17.91 1.24 -19.75
C VAL A 249 -17.51 0.17 -18.74
N ASN A 250 -17.77 -1.07 -19.09
CA ASN A 250 -17.46 -2.22 -18.25
C ASN A 250 -15.96 -2.57 -18.38
N ASP A 251 -15.26 -2.88 -17.27
CA ASP A 251 -13.88 -3.40 -17.25
C ASP A 251 -13.71 -4.61 -18.18
N LYS A 252 -14.79 -5.35 -18.42
CA LYS A 252 -14.85 -6.45 -19.38
C LYS A 252 -14.62 -5.99 -20.83
N SER A 253 -15.15 -4.82 -21.20
CA SER A 253 -14.97 -4.24 -22.55
C SER A 253 -13.54 -3.76 -22.78
N MET A 254 -12.88 -3.21 -21.77
CA MET A 254 -11.46 -2.84 -21.82
C MET A 254 -10.56 -4.07 -21.94
N GLY A 255 -10.85 -5.13 -21.18
CA GLY A 255 -10.13 -6.41 -21.31
C GLY A 255 -10.29 -7.04 -22.69
N GLN A 256 -11.44 -6.85 -23.31
CA GLN A 256 -11.71 -7.31 -24.68
C GLN A 256 -10.85 -6.57 -25.71
N LEU A 257 -10.78 -5.25 -25.63
CA LEU A 257 -9.92 -4.44 -26.50
C LEU A 257 -8.44 -4.80 -26.34
N GLU A 258 -7.98 -4.96 -25.09
CA GLU A 258 -6.61 -5.42 -24.81
C GLU A 258 -6.33 -6.78 -25.44
N ALA A 259 -7.24 -7.75 -25.32
CA ALA A 259 -7.08 -9.09 -25.90
C ALA A 259 -7.00 -9.06 -27.44
N ILE A 260 -7.80 -8.21 -28.09
CA ILE A 260 -7.76 -8.03 -29.55
C ILE A 260 -6.41 -7.46 -29.97
N ILE A 261 -5.92 -6.39 -29.30
CA ILE A 261 -4.64 -5.75 -29.63
C ILE A 261 -3.47 -6.70 -29.34
N CYS A 262 -3.51 -7.45 -28.24
CA CYS A 262 -2.49 -8.45 -27.91
C CYS A 262 -2.41 -9.59 -28.93
N SER A 263 -3.52 -9.93 -29.60
CA SER A 263 -3.56 -10.93 -30.67
C SER A 263 -2.99 -10.45 -32.00
N MET A 264 -2.72 -9.15 -32.13
CA MET A 264 -2.07 -8.57 -33.31
C MET A 264 -0.55 -8.70 -33.22
N THR A 265 0.11 -8.86 -34.36
CA THR A 265 1.57 -8.76 -34.45
C THR A 265 2.05 -7.33 -34.26
N PRO A 266 3.33 -7.10 -33.87
CA PRO A 266 3.88 -5.74 -33.74
C PRO A 266 3.75 -4.88 -34.99
N LYS A 267 3.80 -5.52 -36.18
CA LYS A 267 3.63 -4.83 -37.47
C LYS A 267 2.18 -4.36 -37.66
N GLU A 268 1.21 -5.19 -37.29
CA GLU A 268 -0.22 -4.88 -37.42
C GLU A 268 -0.64 -3.78 -36.41
N ARG A 269 -0.04 -3.73 -35.23
CA ARG A 269 -0.28 -2.67 -34.25
C ARG A 269 0.23 -1.31 -34.71
N ARG A 270 1.40 -1.27 -35.39
CA ARG A 270 2.01 -0.04 -35.91
C ARG A 270 1.39 0.44 -37.20
N TYR A 271 0.91 -0.48 -38.03
CA TYR A 271 0.37 -0.20 -39.36
C TYR A 271 -0.96 -0.98 -39.55
N PRO A 272 -2.07 -0.48 -38.97
CA PRO A 272 -3.37 -1.16 -39.04
C PRO A 272 -3.86 -1.43 -40.46
N ASP A 273 -3.46 -0.61 -41.42
CA ASP A 273 -3.83 -0.76 -42.86
C ASP A 273 -3.40 -2.09 -43.46
N VAL A 274 -2.46 -2.82 -42.86
CA VAL A 274 -2.04 -4.15 -43.32
C VAL A 274 -3.01 -5.27 -42.91
N ILE A 275 -4.06 -4.96 -42.11
CA ILE A 275 -5.00 -5.93 -41.56
C ILE A 275 -6.06 -6.26 -42.62
N ASN A 276 -5.85 -7.33 -43.36
CA ASN A 276 -6.81 -7.90 -44.30
C ASN A 276 -7.76 -8.93 -43.62
N ASN A 277 -8.74 -9.46 -44.37
CA ASN A 277 -9.74 -10.38 -43.82
C ASN A 277 -9.13 -11.65 -43.21
N ALA A 278 -8.07 -12.22 -43.78
CA ALA A 278 -7.40 -13.39 -43.22
C ALA A 278 -6.74 -13.09 -41.87
N ARG A 279 -6.15 -11.88 -41.71
CA ARG A 279 -5.57 -11.41 -40.45
C ARG A 279 -6.64 -11.09 -39.43
N LYS A 280 -7.77 -10.51 -39.84
CA LYS A 280 -8.93 -10.28 -38.94
C LYS A 280 -9.44 -11.59 -38.32
N LEU A 281 -9.57 -12.64 -39.13
CA LEU A 281 -9.95 -13.98 -38.66
C LEU A 281 -8.95 -14.55 -37.63
N ARG A 282 -7.67 -14.45 -37.94
CA ARG A 282 -6.61 -14.88 -36.99
C ARG A 282 -6.63 -14.10 -35.67
N ILE A 283 -6.78 -12.78 -35.76
CA ILE A 283 -6.85 -11.89 -34.58
C ILE A 283 -8.09 -12.23 -33.75
N ALA A 284 -9.25 -12.42 -34.37
CA ALA A 284 -10.48 -12.83 -33.72
C ALA A 284 -10.34 -14.17 -32.99
N GLY A 285 -9.76 -15.16 -33.66
CA GLY A 285 -9.49 -16.47 -33.07
C GLY A 285 -8.52 -16.41 -31.88
N GLY A 286 -7.45 -15.60 -31.99
CA GLY A 286 -6.48 -15.41 -30.92
C GLY A 286 -7.00 -14.62 -29.71
N SER A 287 -7.95 -13.71 -29.93
CA SER A 287 -8.57 -12.91 -28.86
C SER A 287 -9.78 -13.60 -28.18
N GLY A 288 -10.27 -14.71 -28.73
CA GLY A 288 -11.48 -15.39 -28.26
C GLY A 288 -12.79 -14.67 -28.61
N PHE A 289 -12.76 -13.72 -29.58
CA PHE A 289 -13.94 -12.94 -29.99
C PHE A 289 -14.37 -13.23 -31.41
N PHE A 290 -15.67 -13.03 -31.67
CA PHE A 290 -16.21 -13.23 -33.03
C PHE A 290 -15.68 -12.17 -33.99
N PHE A 291 -15.46 -12.57 -35.24
CA PHE A 291 -14.94 -11.76 -36.34
C PHE A 291 -15.62 -10.38 -36.51
N PHE A 292 -16.89 -10.28 -36.15
CA PHE A 292 -17.66 -9.04 -36.29
C PHE A 292 -17.14 -7.87 -35.39
N LEU A 293 -16.54 -8.18 -34.25
CA LEU A 293 -16.00 -7.16 -33.32
C LEU A 293 -14.68 -6.56 -33.82
N VAL A 294 -13.85 -7.37 -34.51
CA VAL A 294 -12.57 -6.90 -35.04
C VAL A 294 -12.76 -5.93 -36.23
N GLY A 295 -13.90 -6.04 -36.94
CA GLY A 295 -14.24 -5.12 -38.02
C GLY A 295 -14.68 -3.72 -37.58
N LYS A 296 -15.16 -3.57 -36.34
CA LYS A 296 -15.59 -2.26 -35.79
C LYS A 296 -14.47 -1.47 -35.12
N SER A 297 -13.32 -2.09 -34.84
CA SER A 297 -12.20 -1.47 -34.12
C SER A 297 -11.06 -1.01 -35.03
N THR A 298 -11.23 -1.13 -36.36
CA THR A 298 -10.35 -0.59 -37.40
C THR A 298 -11.15 0.32 -38.30
#